data_6d6a54730ca5676e44d7f930d13caa7b
#
_entry.id   6d6a54730ca5676e44d7f930d13caa7b
#
_cell.length_a   1.000
_cell.length_b   1.000
_cell.length_c   1.000
_cell.angle_alpha   90.00
_cell.angle_beta   90.00
_cell.angle_gamma   90.00
#
_symmetry.space_group_name_H-M   'P 1'
#
loop_
_entity.id
_entity.type
_entity.pdbx_description
1 polymer ?
#
loop_
_entity_poly.entity_id
_entity_poly.type
_entity_poly.pdbx_seq_one_letter_code
_entity_poly.pdbx_strand_id
1 'polypeptide(L)'
;MNKLKVIIILFFVLGCNNSLTQKPIPIDLISQEKMVDIIYDMTLINVAKGVNKSILENNGIIPEQYLFNKHSIDSTLFARSNEYYSNDLKTYQMIYDNVKIKLEKNKNIISDSIDILKQISGELSKKLIKESKINKILIDTIKIDSISKIKLINSN
;
A
#
# COMPACT_ATOMS: atom_id res chain seq x y z
N MET A 1 -40.72 -11.90 43.53
CA MET A 1 -40.13 -11.38 42.26
C MET A 1 -38.62 -11.21 42.31
N ASN A 2 -37.98 -10.93 43.45
CA ASN A 2 -36.53 -10.66 43.50
C ASN A 2 -35.66 -11.95 43.43
N LYS A 3 -36.13 -13.08 43.97
CA LYS A 3 -35.34 -14.34 43.94
C LYS A 3 -35.13 -14.90 42.53
N LEU A 4 -36.13 -14.76 41.66
CA LEU A 4 -36.01 -15.17 40.25
C LEU A 4 -34.99 -14.33 39.49
N LYS A 5 -34.94 -13.01 39.74
CA LYS A 5 -33.95 -12.11 39.13
C LYS A 5 -32.51 -12.45 39.55
N VAL A 6 -32.32 -12.79 40.80
CA VAL A 6 -31.01 -13.21 41.34
C VAL A 6 -30.52 -14.51 40.70
N ILE A 7 -31.42 -15.47 40.49
CA ILE A 7 -31.09 -16.76 39.83
C ILE A 7 -30.70 -16.54 38.37
N ILE A 8 -31.39 -15.64 37.64
CA ILE A 8 -31.07 -15.30 36.24
C ILE A 8 -29.68 -14.61 36.16
N ILE A 9 -29.37 -13.70 37.07
CA ILE A 9 -28.06 -13.05 37.13
C ILE A 9 -26.95 -14.05 37.45
N LEU A 10 -27.20 -14.98 38.36
CA LEU A 10 -26.23 -16.03 38.73
C LEU A 10 -25.92 -16.98 37.55
N PHE A 11 -26.90 -17.27 36.72
CA PHE A 11 -26.73 -18.07 35.49
C PHE A 11 -25.87 -17.38 34.43
N PHE A 12 -25.96 -16.04 34.32
CA PHE A 12 -25.15 -15.26 33.41
C PHE A 12 -23.66 -15.18 33.79
N VAL A 13 -23.37 -15.23 35.11
CA VAL A 13 -21.98 -15.15 35.62
C VAL A 13 -21.23 -16.50 35.47
N LEU A 14 -21.92 -17.64 35.43
CA LEU A 14 -21.31 -18.97 35.30
C LEU A 14 -21.00 -19.36 33.85
N GLY A 15 -21.42 -18.55 32.85
CA GLY A 15 -21.26 -18.88 31.42
C GLY A 15 -19.90 -18.60 30.82
N CYS A 16 -18.98 -17.90 31.51
CA CYS A 16 -17.66 -17.54 30.99
C CYS A 16 -16.55 -18.47 31.50
N ASN A 17 -16.65 -19.78 31.25
CA ASN A 17 -15.51 -20.67 31.36
C ASN A 17 -14.77 -20.71 30.02
N ASN A 18 -13.97 -19.68 29.74
CA ASN A 18 -12.92 -19.76 28.72
C ASN A 18 -11.79 -20.62 29.26
N SER A 19 -11.92 -21.92 29.15
CA SER A 19 -10.78 -22.81 29.28
C SER A 19 -9.82 -22.49 28.13
N LEU A 20 -8.73 -21.80 28.45
CA LEU A 20 -7.56 -21.60 27.58
C LEU A 20 -6.88 -22.96 27.36
N THR A 21 -7.54 -23.88 26.68
CA THR A 21 -6.90 -25.09 26.18
C THR A 21 -5.97 -24.65 25.07
N GLN A 22 -4.66 -24.68 25.36
CA GLN A 22 -3.66 -24.46 24.30
C GLN A 22 -3.91 -25.52 23.22
N LYS A 23 -4.37 -25.06 22.06
CA LYS A 23 -4.52 -25.94 20.90
C LYS A 23 -3.16 -26.48 20.49
N PRO A 24 -3.06 -27.73 20.04
CA PRO A 24 -1.81 -28.29 19.54
C PRO A 24 -1.32 -27.46 18.35
N ILE A 25 0.00 -27.26 18.27
CA ILE A 25 0.62 -26.54 17.16
C ILE A 25 0.36 -27.31 15.87
N PRO A 26 -0.26 -26.70 14.84
CA PRO A 26 -0.40 -27.34 13.52
C PRO A 26 0.95 -27.70 12.92
N ILE A 27 1.06 -28.86 12.30
CA ILE A 27 2.32 -29.34 11.70
C ILE A 27 2.80 -28.38 10.58
N ASP A 28 1.87 -27.76 9.88
CA ASP A 28 2.07 -26.87 8.75
C ASP A 28 1.79 -25.39 9.12
N LEU A 29 2.00 -25.03 10.39
CA LEU A 29 1.76 -23.66 10.87
C LEU A 29 2.58 -22.64 10.05
N ILE A 30 1.91 -21.63 9.49
CA ILE A 30 2.59 -20.49 8.86
C ILE A 30 3.40 -19.73 9.92
N SER A 31 4.67 -19.42 9.63
CA SER A 31 5.50 -18.65 10.58
C SER A 31 4.93 -17.25 10.84
N GLN A 32 5.27 -16.65 11.97
CA GLN A 32 4.80 -15.30 12.33
C GLN A 32 5.21 -14.26 11.27
N GLU A 33 6.44 -14.32 10.79
CA GLU A 33 6.96 -13.42 9.76
C GLU A 33 6.16 -13.56 8.46
N LYS A 34 5.87 -14.79 8.05
CA LYS A 34 5.07 -15.04 6.85
C LYS A 34 3.61 -14.61 7.04
N MET A 35 3.05 -14.75 8.24
CA MET A 35 1.73 -14.20 8.57
C MET A 35 1.71 -12.67 8.44
N VAL A 36 2.75 -11.98 8.91
CA VAL A 36 2.90 -10.52 8.73
C VAL A 36 2.89 -10.16 7.25
N ASP A 37 3.63 -10.89 6.41
CA ASP A 37 3.69 -10.63 4.98
C ASP A 37 2.36 -10.85 4.27
N ILE A 38 1.65 -11.92 4.63
CA ILE A 38 0.33 -12.24 4.07
C ILE A 38 -0.70 -11.18 4.46
N ILE A 39 -0.76 -10.81 5.74
CA ILE A 39 -1.72 -9.81 6.23
C ILE A 39 -1.41 -8.42 5.67
N TYR A 40 -0.13 -8.08 5.53
CA TYR A 40 0.30 -6.86 4.85
C TYR A 40 -0.22 -6.79 3.41
N ASP A 41 0.03 -7.83 2.60
CA ASP A 41 -0.44 -7.87 1.20
C ASP A 41 -1.97 -7.90 1.10
N MET A 42 -2.64 -8.63 2.01
CA MET A 42 -4.11 -8.63 2.11
C MET A 42 -4.66 -7.23 2.37
N THR A 43 -4.02 -6.49 3.27
CA THR A 43 -4.39 -5.10 3.58
C THR A 43 -4.26 -4.20 2.36
N LEU A 44 -3.14 -4.28 1.62
CA LEU A 44 -2.92 -3.50 0.40
C LEU A 44 -3.95 -3.82 -0.69
N ILE A 45 -4.22 -5.11 -0.92
CA ILE A 45 -5.21 -5.55 -1.92
C ILE A 45 -6.62 -5.09 -1.56
N ASN A 46 -7.00 -5.17 -0.28
CA ASN A 46 -8.30 -4.71 0.18
C ASN A 46 -8.46 -3.19 0.02
N VAL A 47 -7.41 -2.42 0.31
CA VAL A 47 -7.40 -0.97 0.07
C VAL A 47 -7.49 -0.67 -1.42
N ALA A 48 -6.71 -1.34 -2.26
CA ALA A 48 -6.75 -1.17 -3.72
C ALA A 48 -8.14 -1.47 -4.29
N LYS A 49 -8.78 -2.55 -3.82
CA LYS A 49 -10.17 -2.89 -4.17
C LYS A 49 -11.16 -1.81 -3.75
N GLY A 50 -10.98 -1.20 -2.58
CA GLY A 50 -11.83 -0.11 -2.08
C GLY A 50 -11.67 1.18 -2.87
N VAL A 51 -10.45 1.47 -3.36
CA VAL A 51 -10.15 2.70 -4.11
C VAL A 51 -10.58 2.58 -5.56
N ASN A 52 -10.22 1.50 -6.25
CA ASN A 52 -10.59 1.28 -7.65
C ASN A 52 -10.58 -0.22 -8.00
N LYS A 53 -11.74 -0.85 -7.82
CA LYS A 53 -11.96 -2.26 -8.14
C LYS A 53 -11.68 -2.59 -9.61
N SER A 54 -12.07 -1.67 -10.52
CA SER A 54 -11.92 -1.88 -11.97
C SER A 54 -10.45 -2.01 -12.39
N ILE A 55 -9.51 -1.37 -11.71
CA ILE A 55 -8.09 -1.54 -12.00
C ILE A 55 -7.66 -2.98 -11.76
N LEU A 56 -8.09 -3.61 -10.68
CA LEU A 56 -7.78 -5.01 -10.39
C LEU A 56 -8.41 -5.94 -11.42
N GLU A 57 -9.68 -5.75 -11.73
CA GLU A 57 -10.45 -6.56 -12.69
C GLU A 57 -9.88 -6.46 -14.10
N ASN A 58 -9.56 -5.25 -14.58
CA ASN A 58 -8.98 -5.02 -15.90
C ASN A 58 -7.58 -5.64 -16.07
N ASN A 59 -6.84 -5.83 -14.96
CA ASN A 59 -5.56 -6.53 -14.95
C ASN A 59 -5.69 -8.02 -14.63
N GLY A 60 -6.92 -8.57 -14.59
CA GLY A 60 -7.16 -9.98 -14.30
C GLY A 60 -6.78 -10.41 -12.88
N ILE A 61 -6.70 -9.46 -11.94
CA ILE A 61 -6.32 -9.75 -10.57
C ILE A 61 -7.56 -10.14 -9.76
N ILE A 62 -7.63 -11.41 -9.40
CA ILE A 62 -8.58 -11.93 -8.41
C ILE A 62 -7.88 -11.88 -7.05
N PRO A 63 -8.30 -11.00 -6.10
CA PRO A 63 -7.56 -10.71 -4.88
C PRO A 63 -7.14 -11.93 -4.06
N GLU A 64 -8.06 -12.86 -3.82
CA GLU A 64 -7.78 -14.07 -3.06
C GLU A 64 -6.79 -14.99 -3.76
N GLN A 65 -7.00 -15.26 -5.03
CA GLN A 65 -6.10 -16.13 -5.81
C GLN A 65 -4.70 -15.53 -5.91
N TYR A 66 -4.62 -14.22 -6.16
CA TYR A 66 -3.34 -13.52 -6.19
C TYR A 66 -2.59 -13.67 -4.88
N LEU A 67 -3.27 -13.43 -3.74
CA LEU A 67 -2.67 -13.51 -2.41
C LEU A 67 -2.14 -14.92 -2.11
N PHE A 68 -2.97 -15.93 -2.30
CA PHE A 68 -2.62 -17.31 -1.98
C PHE A 68 -1.53 -17.85 -2.91
N ASN A 69 -1.58 -17.53 -4.20
CA ASN A 69 -0.53 -17.90 -5.15
C ASN A 69 0.81 -17.24 -4.83
N LYS A 70 0.79 -15.93 -4.52
CA LYS A 70 2.00 -15.16 -4.15
C LYS A 70 2.72 -15.77 -2.95
N HIS A 71 1.96 -16.22 -1.95
CA HIS A 71 2.52 -16.77 -0.72
C HIS A 71 2.66 -18.30 -0.74
N SER A 72 2.26 -18.98 -1.84
CA SER A 72 2.26 -20.44 -1.96
C SER A 72 1.56 -21.12 -0.79
N ILE A 73 0.33 -20.67 -0.51
CA ILE A 73 -0.56 -21.19 0.54
C ILE A 73 -1.97 -21.37 -0.03
N ASP A 74 -2.82 -22.05 0.72
CA ASP A 74 -4.26 -22.10 0.47
C ASP A 74 -5.05 -21.42 1.60
N SER A 75 -6.34 -21.22 1.37
CA SER A 75 -7.24 -20.59 2.35
C SER A 75 -7.38 -21.37 3.63
N THR A 76 -7.29 -22.70 3.56
CA THR A 76 -7.43 -23.61 4.73
C THR A 76 -6.20 -23.50 5.64
N LEU A 77 -5.01 -23.49 5.06
CA LEU A 77 -3.75 -23.31 5.77
C LEU A 77 -3.71 -21.93 6.46
N PHE A 78 -4.10 -20.88 5.73
CA PHE A 78 -4.21 -19.54 6.30
C PHE A 78 -5.21 -19.49 7.46
N ALA A 79 -6.41 -20.03 7.28
CA ALA A 79 -7.45 -20.02 8.31
C ALA A 79 -7.01 -20.75 9.58
N ARG A 80 -6.39 -21.95 9.45
CA ARG A 80 -5.88 -22.71 10.61
C ARG A 80 -4.77 -21.95 11.34
N SER A 81 -3.85 -21.35 10.60
CA SER A 81 -2.76 -20.59 11.19
C SER A 81 -3.26 -19.33 11.89
N ASN A 82 -4.21 -18.62 11.28
CA ASN A 82 -4.83 -17.46 11.89
C ASN A 82 -5.61 -17.83 13.16
N GLU A 83 -6.36 -18.94 13.15
CA GLU A 83 -7.06 -19.46 14.33
C GLU A 83 -6.08 -19.83 15.43
N TYR A 84 -4.95 -20.48 15.11
CA TYR A 84 -3.93 -20.82 16.09
C TYR A 84 -3.39 -19.58 16.78
N TYR A 85 -2.95 -18.57 16.02
CA TYR A 85 -2.41 -17.32 16.57
C TYR A 85 -3.45 -16.50 17.34
N SER A 86 -4.70 -16.51 16.91
CA SER A 86 -5.77 -15.77 17.59
C SER A 86 -6.08 -16.29 19.01
N ASN A 87 -5.67 -17.52 19.35
CA ASN A 87 -5.79 -18.06 20.70
C ASN A 87 -4.69 -17.53 21.66
N ASP A 88 -3.60 -16.95 21.14
CA ASP A 88 -2.60 -16.23 21.94
C ASP A 88 -2.65 -14.73 21.57
N LEU A 89 -3.40 -13.98 22.37
CA LEU A 89 -3.62 -12.55 22.14
C LEU A 89 -2.31 -11.77 22.03
N LYS A 90 -1.29 -12.13 22.80
CA LYS A 90 0.01 -11.46 22.77
C LYS A 90 0.72 -11.66 21.43
N THR A 91 0.82 -12.90 20.97
CA THR A 91 1.43 -13.23 19.67
C THR A 91 0.60 -12.63 18.52
N TYR A 92 -0.73 -12.69 18.60
CA TYR A 92 -1.60 -12.11 17.59
C TYR A 92 -1.40 -10.59 17.47
N GLN A 93 -1.34 -9.90 18.59
CA GLN A 93 -1.06 -8.46 18.62
C GLN A 93 0.32 -8.15 18.03
N MET A 94 1.36 -8.90 18.37
CA MET A 94 2.71 -8.71 17.80
C MET A 94 2.71 -8.84 16.27
N ILE A 95 1.96 -9.80 15.72
CA ILE A 95 1.82 -9.95 14.26
C ILE A 95 1.23 -8.66 13.65
N TYR A 96 0.12 -8.16 14.20
CA TYR A 96 -0.52 -6.94 13.67
C TYR A 96 0.31 -5.67 13.88
N ASP A 97 1.04 -5.55 14.99
CA ASP A 97 1.97 -4.44 15.21
C ASP A 97 3.10 -4.45 14.16
N ASN A 98 3.63 -5.62 13.81
CA ASN A 98 4.61 -5.76 12.74
C ASN A 98 4.03 -5.44 11.36
N VAL A 99 2.78 -5.81 11.09
CA VAL A 99 2.07 -5.37 9.86
C VAL A 99 1.99 -3.85 9.79
N LYS A 100 1.60 -3.20 10.88
CA LYS A 100 1.53 -1.74 10.97
C LYS A 100 2.88 -1.09 10.70
N ILE A 101 3.94 -1.57 11.36
CA ILE A 101 5.31 -1.07 11.14
C ILE A 101 5.71 -1.21 9.66
N LYS A 102 5.41 -2.34 9.04
CA LYS A 102 5.71 -2.59 7.63
C LYS A 102 4.94 -1.64 6.70
N LEU A 103 3.66 -1.38 6.98
CA LEU A 103 2.83 -0.43 6.25
C LEU A 103 3.39 1.00 6.34
N GLU A 104 3.73 1.45 7.56
CA GLU A 104 4.29 2.78 7.80
C GLU A 104 5.64 2.96 7.10
N LYS A 105 6.54 1.97 7.20
CA LYS A 105 7.83 1.99 6.51
C LYS A 105 7.67 2.15 4.99
N ASN A 106 6.80 1.35 4.38
CA ASN A 106 6.60 1.42 2.93
C ASN A 106 5.89 2.70 2.49
N LYS A 107 4.95 3.21 3.29
CA LYS A 107 4.34 4.52 3.06
C LYS A 107 5.40 5.63 3.01
N ASN A 108 6.34 5.64 3.96
CA ASN A 108 7.39 6.65 4.00
C ASN A 108 8.31 6.55 2.78
N ILE A 109 8.74 5.34 2.39
CA ILE A 109 9.57 5.11 1.19
C ILE A 109 8.86 5.64 -0.07
N ILE A 110 7.56 5.37 -0.21
CA ILE A 110 6.78 5.85 -1.36
C ILE A 110 6.64 7.37 -1.34
N SER A 111 6.37 7.97 -0.16
CA SER A 111 6.28 9.42 0.00
C SER A 111 7.57 10.11 -0.40
N ASP A 112 8.71 9.64 0.12
CA ASP A 112 10.04 10.19 -0.20
C ASP A 112 10.33 10.06 -1.71
N SER A 113 9.99 8.93 -2.32
CA SER A 113 10.15 8.70 -3.76
C SER A 113 9.31 9.67 -4.61
N ILE A 114 8.06 9.94 -4.19
CA ILE A 114 7.18 10.90 -4.85
C ILE A 114 7.76 12.32 -4.75
N ASP A 115 8.29 12.71 -3.62
CA ASP A 115 8.85 14.05 -3.43
C ASP A 115 10.14 14.24 -4.24
N ILE A 116 10.99 13.22 -4.34
CA ILE A 116 12.15 13.24 -5.24
C ILE A 116 11.71 13.39 -6.70
N LEU A 117 10.70 12.63 -7.15
CA LEU A 117 10.18 12.72 -8.52
C LEU A 117 9.59 14.11 -8.82
N LYS A 118 8.89 14.74 -7.87
CA LYS A 118 8.40 16.11 -8.01
C LYS A 118 9.53 17.12 -8.15
N GLN A 119 10.59 16.99 -7.38
CA GLN A 119 11.77 17.86 -7.47
C GLN A 119 12.44 17.71 -8.84
N ILE A 120 12.71 16.49 -9.30
CA ILE A 120 13.31 16.22 -10.61
C ILE A 120 12.45 16.80 -11.73
N SER A 121 11.13 16.58 -11.70
CA SER A 121 10.22 17.10 -12.71
C SER A 121 10.17 18.64 -12.72
N GLY A 122 10.25 19.27 -11.57
CA GLY A 122 10.32 20.71 -11.42
C GLY A 122 11.61 21.30 -12.01
N GLU A 123 12.76 20.70 -11.72
CA GLU A 123 14.05 21.12 -12.29
C GLU A 123 14.11 20.91 -13.81
N LEU A 124 13.61 19.77 -14.30
CA LEU A 124 13.54 19.51 -15.75
C LEU A 124 12.66 20.53 -16.46
N SER A 125 11.50 20.86 -15.90
CA SER A 125 10.59 21.87 -16.44
C SER A 125 11.26 23.25 -16.50
N LYS A 126 11.97 23.67 -15.47
CA LYS A 126 12.73 24.93 -15.46
C LYS A 126 13.81 24.96 -16.55
N LYS A 127 14.53 23.85 -16.73
CA LYS A 127 15.58 23.71 -17.76
C LYS A 127 14.99 23.83 -19.17
N LEU A 128 13.89 23.12 -19.45
CA LEU A 128 13.20 23.18 -20.74
C LEU A 128 12.69 24.60 -21.08
N ILE A 129 12.12 25.30 -20.09
CA ILE A 129 11.66 26.68 -20.24
C ILE A 129 12.85 27.60 -20.56
N LYS A 130 13.99 27.43 -19.90
CA LYS A 130 15.19 28.22 -20.17
C LYS A 130 15.72 27.98 -21.58
N GLU A 131 15.80 26.72 -22.01
CA GLU A 131 16.24 26.36 -23.38
C GLU A 131 15.30 26.92 -24.46
N SER A 132 13.98 26.81 -24.23
CA SER A 132 12.99 27.37 -25.16
C SER A 132 13.10 28.92 -25.31
N LYS A 133 13.36 29.63 -24.21
CA LYS A 133 13.60 31.07 -24.23
C LYS A 133 14.87 31.41 -24.99
N ILE A 134 15.97 30.68 -24.79
CA ILE A 134 17.23 30.89 -25.51
C ILE A 134 17.03 30.66 -27.01
N ASN A 135 16.37 29.58 -27.41
CA ASN A 135 16.08 29.27 -28.79
C ASN A 135 15.22 30.38 -29.45
N LYS A 136 14.22 30.90 -28.73
CA LYS A 136 13.42 32.03 -29.24
C LYS A 136 14.25 33.28 -29.47
N ILE A 137 15.14 33.65 -28.54
CA ILE A 137 16.05 34.81 -28.67
C ILE A 137 16.98 34.62 -29.87
N LEU A 138 17.55 33.42 -30.06
CA LEU A 138 18.41 33.09 -31.20
C LEU A 138 17.67 33.26 -32.54
N ILE A 139 16.45 32.76 -32.63
CA ILE A 139 15.62 32.90 -33.85
C ILE A 139 15.31 34.36 -34.14
N ASP A 140 14.94 35.14 -33.15
CA ASP A 140 14.65 36.56 -33.28
C ASP A 140 15.91 37.35 -33.72
N THR A 141 17.08 37.01 -33.16
CA THR A 141 18.36 37.64 -33.53
C THR A 141 18.73 37.32 -34.98
N ILE A 142 18.59 36.07 -35.44
CA ILE A 142 18.88 35.66 -36.82
C ILE A 142 17.94 36.38 -37.80
N LYS A 143 16.66 36.53 -37.46
CA LYS A 143 15.71 37.30 -38.30
C LYS A 143 16.09 38.76 -38.45
N ILE A 144 16.50 39.43 -37.37
CA ILE A 144 16.93 40.83 -37.38
C ILE A 144 18.18 40.98 -38.27
N ASP A 145 19.16 40.09 -38.15
CA ASP A 145 20.40 40.12 -38.93
C ASP A 145 20.14 39.90 -40.45
N SER A 146 19.22 38.99 -40.75
CA SER A 146 18.79 38.73 -42.13
C SER A 146 18.07 39.94 -42.76
N ILE A 147 17.20 40.59 -41.99
CA ILE A 147 16.48 41.80 -42.48
C ILE A 147 17.44 43.02 -42.71
N SER A 148 18.41 43.16 -41.78
CA SER A 148 19.43 44.24 -41.94
C SER A 148 20.30 44.02 -43.15
N LYS A 149 20.73 42.82 -43.49
CA LYS A 149 21.48 42.47 -44.69
C LYS A 149 20.68 42.72 -45.96
N ILE A 150 19.40 42.39 -46.02
CA ILE A 150 18.52 42.62 -47.16
C ILE A 150 18.33 44.11 -47.38
N LYS A 151 18.19 44.96 -46.35
CA LYS A 151 18.09 46.42 -46.48
C LYS A 151 19.35 47.04 -47.06
N LEU A 152 20.54 46.57 -46.69
CA LEU A 152 21.81 47.06 -47.23
C LEU A 152 22.00 46.72 -48.71
N ILE A 153 21.50 45.61 -49.20
CA ILE A 153 21.58 45.20 -50.61
C ILE A 153 20.62 46.03 -51.48
N ASN A 154 19.47 46.41 -50.96
CA ASN A 154 18.46 47.20 -51.71
C ASN A 154 18.67 48.71 -51.65
N SER A 155 19.71 49.22 -50.99
CA SER A 155 20.05 50.66 -50.88
C SER A 155 21.23 51.07 -51.74
N ASN A 156 21.79 50.19 -52.55
CA ASN A 156 22.77 50.42 -53.58
C ASN A 156 22.15 50.25 -54.97
#